data_d284185efb3b568d1ac5de7c390b56ef
#
_entry.id   d284185efb3b568d1ac5de7c390b56ef
#
_cell.length_a   1.000
_cell.length_b   1.000
_cell.length_c   1.000
_cell.angle_alpha   90.00
_cell.angle_beta   90.00
_cell.angle_gamma   90.00
#
_symmetry.space_group_name_H-M   'P 1'
#
loop_
_entity.id
_entity.type
_entity.pdbx_description
1 polymer ?
#
loop_
_entity_poly.entity_id
_entity_poly.type
_entity_poly.pdbx_seq_one_letter_code
_entity_poly.pdbx_strand_id
1 'polypeptide(L)'
;MELLIGLDIGTTALKVACFDKKGTLLAVSTQEYDLITPQTNYVEEEPEVYWKAFLDGIKDLKSQYPISKTDKIALAMSAQGETLLFLDKAGKSLRNAIVWMDNRAEEEARELEGKFGNGTCYKVTGQVSFEPCWPASKILWVKKNEPQIFQKTDKFLLIEDYFIYRLTGKFATEPSLVCSSTYWDIINRKYWQEMLDYLEIREEQLAPVVESGNVIGKILPEVTEELGLGEDITICTGALDQAAGAIGAGNIREGMFSETIGAALAVCVPVSRPVFDPAGKMPLFCFPLEGMYMIHTFTNGGMTQRWFRDKFCNVEMMAEELGCGNAYDMISKQVEKVPAGCDGLVMLPHLSGSMAPDSNAKAKGVYFGFTLQHTKAHFMRAIYESLGYILKRNIDSLADMGIYVKEIRSLGGGSKSKIWNQIKADINQVTLETVKSV
;
A
#
# COMPACT_ATOMS: atom_id res chain seq x y z
N MET A 1 7.69 -19.48 24.69
CA MET A 1 6.28 -19.18 24.30
C MET A 1 6.13 -19.34 22.80
N GLU A 2 4.92 -19.21 22.25
CA GLU A 2 4.67 -19.11 20.79
C GLU A 2 4.30 -17.67 20.50
N LEU A 3 5.11 -17.02 19.66
CA LEU A 3 4.99 -15.61 19.31
C LEU A 3 4.82 -15.45 17.80
N LEU A 4 4.08 -14.43 17.40
CA LEU A 4 3.95 -14.01 16.01
C LEU A 4 4.61 -12.64 15.86
N ILE A 5 5.50 -12.49 14.90
CA ILE A 5 6.11 -11.21 14.55
C ILE A 5 5.62 -10.79 13.17
N GLY A 6 4.95 -9.65 13.10
CA GLY A 6 4.61 -8.97 11.86
C GLY A 6 5.64 -7.88 11.59
N LEU A 7 6.16 -7.86 10.36
CA LEU A 7 7.05 -6.84 9.87
C LEU A 7 6.34 -6.05 8.77
N ASP A 8 6.11 -4.75 8.97
CA ASP A 8 5.52 -3.86 7.97
C ASP A 8 6.62 -2.98 7.37
N ILE A 9 7.01 -3.31 6.14
CA ILE A 9 8.08 -2.62 5.40
C ILE A 9 7.41 -1.52 4.56
N GLY A 10 7.17 -0.38 5.20
CA GLY A 10 6.52 0.77 4.56
C GLY A 10 7.49 1.67 3.80
N THR A 11 6.98 2.77 3.24
CA THR A 11 7.75 3.70 2.41
C THR A 11 8.72 4.56 3.21
N THR A 12 8.30 5.07 4.37
CA THR A 12 9.07 5.99 5.22
C THR A 12 9.29 5.48 6.63
N ALA A 13 8.81 4.28 6.92
CA ALA A 13 9.01 3.65 8.21
C ALA A 13 8.84 2.14 8.10
N LEU A 14 9.61 1.42 8.90
CA LEU A 14 9.45 -0.01 9.13
C LEU A 14 8.88 -0.21 10.53
N LYS A 15 7.85 -1.04 10.62
CA LYS A 15 7.25 -1.39 11.91
C LYS A 15 7.45 -2.86 12.20
N VAL A 16 7.74 -3.16 13.45
CA VAL A 16 7.82 -4.53 13.96
C VAL A 16 6.83 -4.67 15.08
N ALA A 17 5.91 -5.62 14.96
CA ALA A 17 4.90 -5.88 15.98
C ALA A 17 4.98 -7.33 16.47
N CYS A 18 4.93 -7.54 17.79
CA CYS A 18 4.92 -8.85 18.40
C CYS A 18 3.54 -9.13 18.97
N PHE A 19 3.03 -10.31 18.67
CA PHE A 19 1.72 -10.78 19.16
C PHE A 19 1.88 -12.14 19.83
N ASP A 20 0.96 -12.42 20.76
CA ASP A 20 0.74 -13.79 21.22
C ASP A 20 -0.02 -14.61 20.15
N LYS A 21 -0.14 -15.92 20.37
CA LYS A 21 -0.87 -16.82 19.45
C LYS A 21 -2.39 -16.54 19.36
N LYS A 22 -2.94 -15.66 20.19
CA LYS A 22 -4.33 -15.22 20.14
C LYS A 22 -4.50 -13.92 19.36
N GLY A 23 -3.39 -13.35 18.87
CA GLY A 23 -3.38 -12.07 18.16
C GLY A 23 -3.41 -10.85 19.09
N THR A 24 -3.11 -11.03 20.39
CA THR A 24 -2.98 -9.88 21.30
C THR A 24 -1.64 -9.19 21.05
N LEU A 25 -1.65 -7.90 20.78
CA LEU A 25 -0.44 -7.10 20.63
C LEU A 25 0.31 -7.03 21.97
N LEU A 26 1.57 -7.41 21.95
CA LEU A 26 2.47 -7.41 23.13
C LEU A 26 3.42 -6.22 23.11
N ALA A 27 3.97 -5.89 21.93
CA ALA A 27 4.85 -4.76 21.73
C ALA A 27 4.85 -4.33 20.25
N VAL A 28 5.17 -3.06 19.99
CA VAL A 28 5.35 -2.53 18.65
C VAL A 28 6.49 -1.52 18.63
N SER A 29 7.30 -1.58 17.59
CA SER A 29 8.37 -0.63 17.32
C SER A 29 8.17 0.00 15.94
N THR A 30 8.48 1.27 15.81
CA THR A 30 8.47 2.00 14.54
C THR A 30 9.82 2.67 14.33
N GLN A 31 10.44 2.40 13.19
CA GLN A 31 11.72 2.98 12.79
C GLN A 31 11.51 3.81 11.53
N GLU A 32 11.64 5.11 11.64
CA GLU A 32 11.47 6.03 10.52
C GLU A 32 12.78 6.19 9.75
N TYR A 33 12.67 6.42 8.44
CA TYR A 33 13.78 6.74 7.55
C TYR A 33 13.34 7.72 6.45
N ASP A 34 14.31 8.48 5.95
CA ASP A 34 14.10 9.44 4.87
C ASP A 34 14.40 8.78 3.53
N LEU A 35 13.67 9.17 2.49
CA LEU A 35 13.92 8.71 1.13
C LEU A 35 14.96 9.60 0.42
N ILE A 36 15.72 8.98 -0.46
CA ILE A 36 16.70 9.65 -1.31
C ILE A 36 15.98 10.15 -2.58
N THR A 37 16.01 11.46 -2.82
CA THR A 37 15.42 12.08 -4.01
C THR A 37 16.51 12.80 -4.82
N PRO A 38 17.33 12.07 -5.58
CA PRO A 38 18.51 12.64 -6.24
C PRO A 38 18.18 13.66 -7.31
N GLN A 39 17.00 13.56 -7.92
CA GLN A 39 16.44 14.53 -8.85
C GLN A 39 14.93 14.41 -8.95
N THR A 40 14.29 15.32 -9.70
CA THR A 40 12.83 15.27 -9.90
C THR A 40 12.39 13.91 -10.44
N ASN A 41 11.29 13.36 -9.90
CA ASN A 41 10.71 12.06 -10.25
C ASN A 41 11.54 10.82 -9.86
N TYR A 42 12.71 10.98 -9.25
CA TYR A 42 13.54 9.87 -8.78
C TYR A 42 13.36 9.71 -7.28
N VAL A 43 13.04 8.49 -6.86
CA VAL A 43 12.89 8.14 -5.44
C VAL A 43 13.60 6.81 -5.20
N GLU A 44 14.61 6.83 -4.38
CA GLU A 44 15.49 5.70 -4.10
C GLU A 44 15.63 5.49 -2.60
N GLU A 45 16.10 4.29 -2.22
CA GLU A 45 16.57 4.04 -0.87
C GLU A 45 17.67 2.97 -0.87
N GLU A 46 18.63 3.10 0.01
CA GLU A 46 19.66 2.07 0.21
C GLU A 46 19.03 0.83 0.87
N PRO A 47 19.19 -0.37 0.31
CA PRO A 47 18.64 -1.60 0.90
C PRO A 47 19.04 -1.83 2.35
N GLU A 48 20.23 -1.39 2.76
CA GLU A 48 20.72 -1.51 4.13
C GLU A 48 20.00 -0.59 5.12
N VAL A 49 19.36 0.50 4.66
CA VAL A 49 18.50 1.35 5.52
C VAL A 49 17.30 0.55 6.01
N TYR A 50 16.62 -0.19 5.12
CA TYR A 50 15.52 -1.08 5.50
C TYR A 50 15.98 -2.17 6.47
N TRP A 51 17.15 -2.80 6.18
CA TRP A 51 17.68 -3.85 7.04
C TRP A 51 18.04 -3.33 8.42
N LYS A 52 18.72 -2.19 8.49
CA LYS A 52 19.05 -1.53 9.76
C LYS A 52 17.80 -1.17 10.55
N ALA A 53 16.76 -0.63 9.91
CA ALA A 53 15.49 -0.33 10.55
C ALA A 53 14.84 -1.59 11.14
N PHE A 54 14.94 -2.75 10.47
CA PHE A 54 14.49 -4.02 11.01
C PHE A 54 15.27 -4.42 12.26
N LEU A 55 16.60 -4.36 12.24
CA LEU A 55 17.44 -4.68 13.38
C LEU A 55 17.15 -3.79 14.60
N ASP A 56 17.09 -2.47 14.35
CA ASP A 56 16.77 -1.48 15.39
C ASP A 56 15.33 -1.71 15.92
N GLY A 57 14.40 -2.06 15.05
CA GLY A 57 13.01 -2.39 15.40
C GLY A 57 12.91 -3.62 16.31
N ILE A 58 13.62 -4.71 16.01
CA ILE A 58 13.66 -5.89 16.87
C ILE A 58 14.32 -5.57 18.22
N LYS A 59 15.39 -4.78 18.20
CA LYS A 59 16.06 -4.35 19.43
C LYS A 59 15.13 -3.54 20.34
N ASP A 60 14.40 -2.59 19.79
CA ASP A 60 13.44 -1.78 20.53
C ASP A 60 12.27 -2.64 21.02
N LEU A 61 11.74 -3.52 20.18
CA LEU A 61 10.68 -4.47 20.57
C LEU A 61 11.07 -5.33 21.78
N LYS A 62 12.33 -5.84 21.81
CA LYS A 62 12.86 -6.60 22.95
C LYS A 62 12.98 -5.77 24.23
N SER A 63 13.14 -4.44 24.13
CA SER A 63 13.16 -3.56 25.31
C SER A 63 11.77 -3.38 25.91
N GLN A 64 10.71 -3.47 25.08
CA GLN A 64 9.33 -3.33 25.51
C GLN A 64 8.75 -4.65 26.03
N TYR A 65 9.13 -5.77 25.41
CA TYR A 65 8.64 -7.11 25.77
C TYR A 65 9.78 -8.14 25.73
N PRO A 66 10.03 -8.89 26.83
CA PRO A 66 11.12 -9.84 26.89
C PRO A 66 10.83 -11.06 26.01
N ILE A 67 11.61 -11.22 24.93
CA ILE A 67 11.57 -12.38 24.05
C ILE A 67 12.72 -13.33 24.46
N SER A 68 12.39 -14.56 24.82
CA SER A 68 13.36 -15.58 25.22
C SER A 68 13.98 -16.27 23.99
N LYS A 69 15.24 -16.67 24.10
CA LYS A 69 15.88 -17.52 23.09
C LYS A 69 15.21 -18.89 22.88
N THR A 70 14.35 -19.31 23.82
CA THR A 70 13.58 -20.56 23.73
C THR A 70 12.19 -20.37 23.16
N ASP A 71 11.79 -19.14 22.84
CA ASP A 71 10.50 -18.87 22.22
C ASP A 71 10.47 -19.33 20.76
N LYS A 72 9.32 -19.87 20.35
CA LYS A 72 9.04 -20.22 18.96
C LYS A 72 8.40 -19.02 18.29
N ILE A 73 8.97 -18.59 17.20
CA ILE A 73 8.52 -17.38 16.48
C ILE A 73 8.14 -17.75 15.04
N ALA A 74 6.98 -17.28 14.59
CA ALA A 74 6.66 -17.17 13.19
C ALA A 74 6.73 -15.70 12.78
N LEU A 75 7.47 -15.40 11.71
CA LEU A 75 7.63 -14.06 11.16
C LEU A 75 7.08 -14.02 9.75
N ALA A 76 6.18 -13.06 9.49
CA ALA A 76 5.66 -12.76 8.16
C ALA A 76 5.70 -11.25 7.91
N MET A 77 5.62 -10.87 6.64
CA MET A 77 5.82 -9.49 6.20
C MET A 77 4.54 -8.91 5.60
N SER A 78 4.35 -7.62 5.84
CA SER A 78 3.53 -6.71 5.05
C SER A 78 4.53 -5.80 4.33
N ALA A 79 4.46 -5.67 3.04
CA ALA A 79 5.46 -4.93 2.29
C ALA A 79 4.84 -3.95 1.29
N GLN A 80 5.46 -2.77 1.16
CA GLN A 80 5.16 -1.87 0.07
C GLN A 80 5.36 -2.58 -1.27
N GLY A 81 4.46 -2.37 -2.22
CA GLY A 81 4.58 -2.92 -3.57
C GLY A 81 5.68 -2.22 -4.38
N GLU A 82 5.99 -2.77 -5.55
CA GLU A 82 6.72 -2.18 -6.68
C GLU A 82 8.12 -1.62 -6.40
N THR A 83 8.60 -1.64 -5.14
CA THR A 83 9.99 -1.27 -4.80
C THR A 83 10.94 -2.35 -5.27
N LEU A 84 11.82 -2.00 -6.21
CA LEU A 84 12.64 -2.94 -6.98
C LEU A 84 14.11 -2.85 -6.61
N LEU A 85 14.73 -4.02 -6.35
CA LEU A 85 16.13 -4.21 -6.01
C LEU A 85 16.86 -5.02 -7.09
N PHE A 86 18.15 -4.78 -7.22
CA PHE A 86 19.03 -5.37 -8.24
C PHE A 86 20.23 -6.04 -7.54
N LEU A 87 20.24 -7.37 -7.46
CA LEU A 87 21.30 -8.10 -6.76
C LEU A 87 22.26 -8.79 -7.75
N ASP A 88 23.52 -8.83 -7.39
CA ASP A 88 24.53 -9.65 -8.08
C ASP A 88 24.47 -11.12 -7.62
N LYS A 89 25.31 -11.98 -8.21
CA LYS A 89 25.42 -13.40 -7.86
C LYS A 89 25.81 -13.68 -6.41
N ALA A 90 26.41 -12.71 -5.73
CA ALA A 90 26.75 -12.82 -4.31
C ALA A 90 25.60 -12.34 -3.39
N GLY A 91 24.47 -11.93 -3.97
CA GLY A 91 23.33 -11.38 -3.22
C GLY A 91 23.52 -9.94 -2.76
N LYS A 92 24.54 -9.24 -3.27
CA LYS A 92 24.83 -7.85 -2.94
C LYS A 92 24.05 -6.92 -3.88
N SER A 93 23.44 -5.89 -3.31
CA SER A 93 22.78 -4.86 -4.11
C SER A 93 23.79 -4.09 -4.97
N LEU A 94 23.43 -3.91 -6.24
CA LEU A 94 24.25 -3.22 -7.24
C LEU A 94 24.00 -1.71 -7.27
N ARG A 95 22.89 -1.28 -6.70
CA ARG A 95 22.44 0.11 -6.63
C ARG A 95 21.39 0.26 -5.52
N ASN A 96 20.99 1.50 -5.23
CA ASN A 96 19.82 1.78 -4.41
C ASN A 96 18.57 1.13 -5.01
N ALA A 97 17.65 0.71 -4.17
CA ALA A 97 16.32 0.29 -4.58
C ALA A 97 15.59 1.45 -5.28
N ILE A 98 14.85 1.15 -6.34
CA ILE A 98 13.94 2.11 -6.96
C ILE A 98 12.58 1.97 -6.27
N VAL A 99 12.22 2.97 -5.47
CA VAL A 99 11.00 2.95 -4.64
C VAL A 99 9.75 3.00 -5.52
N TRP A 100 8.63 2.49 -5.06
CA TRP A 100 7.37 2.38 -5.81
C TRP A 100 6.87 3.72 -6.38
N MET A 101 7.08 4.84 -5.66
CA MET A 101 6.64 6.18 -6.09
C MET A 101 7.59 6.86 -7.09
N ASP A 102 8.67 6.18 -7.51
CA ASP A 102 9.59 6.66 -8.52
C ASP A 102 8.94 6.66 -9.91
N ASN A 103 9.03 7.78 -10.61
CA ASN A 103 8.42 7.97 -11.91
C ASN A 103 9.44 8.22 -13.04
N ARG A 104 10.72 7.76 -12.85
CA ARG A 104 11.76 7.95 -13.87
C ARG A 104 11.49 7.25 -15.20
N ALA A 105 10.73 6.16 -15.19
CA ALA A 105 10.51 5.27 -16.34
C ALA A 105 9.27 5.65 -17.20
N GLU A 106 8.94 6.96 -17.31
CA GLU A 106 7.79 7.41 -18.11
C GLU A 106 7.88 7.03 -19.59
N GLU A 107 9.09 7.13 -20.18
CA GLU A 107 9.29 6.78 -21.59
C GLU A 107 9.17 5.28 -21.82
N GLU A 108 9.68 4.48 -20.89
CA GLU A 108 9.60 3.04 -20.91
C GLU A 108 8.16 2.53 -20.72
N ALA A 109 7.38 3.18 -19.85
CA ALA A 109 5.96 2.87 -19.71
C ALA A 109 5.20 3.12 -21.03
N ARG A 110 5.46 4.25 -21.71
CA ARG A 110 4.87 4.54 -23.05
C ARG A 110 5.34 3.55 -24.10
N GLU A 111 6.59 3.11 -24.05
CA GLU A 111 7.13 2.10 -24.96
C GLU A 111 6.45 0.75 -24.76
N LEU A 112 6.27 0.31 -23.51
CA LEU A 112 5.52 -0.92 -23.20
C LEU A 112 4.06 -0.81 -23.64
N GLU A 113 3.41 0.34 -23.42
CA GLU A 113 2.07 0.60 -23.94
C GLU A 113 2.02 0.52 -25.48
N GLY A 114 2.97 1.13 -26.15
CA GLY A 114 3.08 1.07 -27.61
C GLY A 114 3.33 -0.34 -28.15
N LYS A 115 4.07 -1.18 -27.40
CA LYS A 115 4.38 -2.57 -27.77
C LYS A 115 3.22 -3.53 -27.53
N PHE A 116 2.62 -3.49 -26.36
CA PHE A 116 1.64 -4.48 -25.92
C PHE A 116 0.19 -3.96 -25.91
N GLY A 117 0.02 -2.65 -25.71
CA GLY A 117 -1.28 -1.99 -25.52
C GLY A 117 -1.85 -2.18 -24.10
N ASN A 118 -2.52 -1.15 -23.58
CA ASN A 118 -3.12 -1.18 -22.24
C ASN A 118 -4.19 -2.28 -22.10
N GLY A 119 -4.94 -2.58 -23.18
CA GLY A 119 -5.91 -3.67 -23.17
C GLY A 119 -5.30 -5.05 -22.96
N THR A 120 -4.08 -5.31 -23.46
CA THR A 120 -3.33 -6.54 -23.19
C THR A 120 -2.77 -6.53 -21.77
N CYS A 121 -2.18 -5.40 -21.34
CA CYS A 121 -1.73 -5.22 -19.97
C CYS A 121 -2.83 -5.60 -18.98
N TYR A 122 -4.01 -5.02 -19.13
CA TYR A 122 -5.14 -5.28 -18.25
C TYR A 122 -5.57 -6.75 -18.23
N LYS A 123 -5.72 -7.37 -19.41
CA LYS A 123 -6.15 -8.75 -19.52
C LYS A 123 -5.16 -9.76 -18.93
N VAL A 124 -3.86 -9.48 -19.06
CA VAL A 124 -2.81 -10.39 -18.59
C VAL A 124 -2.50 -10.13 -17.11
N THR A 125 -2.29 -8.88 -16.73
CA THR A 125 -1.72 -8.54 -15.42
C THR A 125 -2.74 -8.03 -14.40
N GLY A 126 -3.95 -7.65 -14.86
CA GLY A 126 -4.94 -6.97 -14.01
C GLY A 126 -4.69 -5.47 -13.86
N GLN A 127 -3.55 -4.95 -14.32
CA GLN A 127 -3.23 -3.53 -14.25
C GLN A 127 -3.78 -2.77 -15.45
N VAL A 128 -4.45 -1.65 -15.23
CA VAL A 128 -5.22 -0.91 -16.25
C VAL A 128 -4.33 -0.26 -17.31
N SER A 129 -3.07 0.01 -16.98
CA SER A 129 -2.09 0.67 -17.86
C SER A 129 -0.66 0.31 -17.45
N PHE A 130 0.27 0.55 -18.35
CA PHE A 130 1.68 0.60 -18.00
C PHE A 130 2.00 1.95 -17.37
N GLU A 131 2.50 1.93 -16.16
CA GLU A 131 2.91 3.13 -15.43
C GLU A 131 4.42 3.11 -15.16
N PRO A 132 5.05 4.28 -14.96
CA PRO A 132 6.48 4.36 -14.65
C PRO A 132 6.85 3.69 -13.32
N CYS A 133 5.92 3.61 -12.39
CA CYS A 133 6.12 2.99 -11.08
C CYS A 133 6.21 1.45 -11.12
N TRP A 134 5.68 0.80 -12.18
CA TRP A 134 5.69 -0.66 -12.26
C TRP A 134 7.09 -1.22 -12.50
N PRO A 135 7.43 -2.36 -11.86
CA PRO A 135 8.74 -3.01 -11.99
C PRO A 135 9.18 -3.29 -13.42
N ALA A 136 8.28 -3.69 -14.33
CA ALA A 136 8.66 -3.89 -15.74
C ALA A 136 9.20 -2.61 -16.40
N SER A 137 8.55 -1.46 -16.16
CA SER A 137 9.01 -0.16 -16.67
C SER A 137 10.37 0.21 -16.08
N LYS A 138 10.57 -0.01 -14.78
CA LYS A 138 11.84 0.26 -14.09
C LYS A 138 12.98 -0.65 -14.59
N ILE A 139 12.72 -1.94 -14.81
CA ILE A 139 13.71 -2.86 -15.39
C ILE A 139 14.12 -2.39 -16.78
N LEU A 140 13.15 -2.01 -17.63
CA LEU A 140 13.43 -1.49 -18.97
C LEU A 140 14.26 -0.19 -18.93
N TRP A 141 13.95 0.69 -17.97
CA TRP A 141 14.74 1.91 -17.75
C TRP A 141 16.18 1.59 -17.35
N VAL A 142 16.40 0.69 -16.40
CA VAL A 142 17.76 0.29 -15.97
C VAL A 142 18.51 -0.38 -17.12
N LYS A 143 17.86 -1.22 -17.93
CA LYS A 143 18.46 -1.82 -19.12
C LYS A 143 19.02 -0.77 -20.07
N LYS A 144 18.29 0.34 -20.30
CA LYS A 144 18.68 1.40 -21.23
C LYS A 144 19.67 2.39 -20.65
N ASN A 145 19.45 2.82 -19.40
CA ASN A 145 20.17 3.94 -18.80
C ASN A 145 21.35 3.49 -17.91
N GLU A 146 21.29 2.25 -17.38
CA GLU A 146 22.32 1.67 -16.52
C GLU A 146 22.71 0.24 -17.01
N PRO A 147 23.13 0.07 -18.28
CA PRO A 147 23.33 -1.25 -18.89
C PRO A 147 24.35 -2.12 -18.13
N GLN A 148 25.32 -1.52 -17.45
CA GLN A 148 26.29 -2.25 -16.66
C GLN A 148 25.65 -2.85 -15.40
N ILE A 149 24.69 -2.17 -14.77
CA ILE A 149 23.91 -2.69 -13.65
C ILE A 149 23.01 -3.82 -14.14
N PHE A 150 22.27 -3.58 -15.24
CA PHE A 150 21.40 -4.59 -15.84
C PHE A 150 22.15 -5.90 -16.15
N GLN A 151 23.30 -5.82 -16.80
CA GLN A 151 24.11 -7.00 -17.18
C GLN A 151 24.66 -7.77 -15.98
N LYS A 152 24.96 -7.10 -14.88
CA LYS A 152 25.47 -7.71 -13.65
C LYS A 152 24.36 -8.25 -12.75
N THR A 153 23.12 -7.86 -12.98
CA THR A 153 21.98 -8.27 -12.14
C THR A 153 21.70 -9.75 -12.35
N ASP A 154 21.84 -10.50 -11.27
CA ASP A 154 21.49 -11.91 -11.19
C ASP A 154 20.03 -12.08 -10.73
N LYS A 155 19.56 -11.21 -9.83
CA LYS A 155 18.21 -11.21 -9.29
C LYS A 155 17.58 -9.83 -9.30
N PHE A 156 16.35 -9.73 -9.85
CA PHE A 156 15.45 -8.60 -9.70
C PHE A 156 14.44 -8.98 -8.62
N LEU A 157 14.46 -8.29 -7.49
CA LEU A 157 13.64 -8.63 -6.32
C LEU A 157 12.73 -7.47 -5.93
N LEU A 158 11.55 -7.80 -5.42
CA LEU A 158 10.73 -6.87 -4.67
C LEU A 158 11.24 -6.80 -3.22
N ILE A 159 10.79 -5.83 -2.45
CA ILE A 159 11.37 -5.59 -1.11
C ILE A 159 11.12 -6.76 -0.16
N GLU A 160 9.97 -7.44 -0.20
CA GLU A 160 9.70 -8.64 0.58
C GLU A 160 10.64 -9.78 0.20
N ASP A 161 10.84 -10.00 -1.12
CA ASP A 161 11.72 -11.06 -1.64
C ASP A 161 13.14 -10.89 -1.11
N TYR A 162 13.61 -9.63 -1.06
CA TYR A 162 14.92 -9.29 -0.50
C TYR A 162 15.02 -9.63 0.98
N PHE A 163 13.99 -9.32 1.76
CA PHE A 163 13.96 -9.68 3.19
C PHE A 163 13.90 -11.19 3.39
N ILE A 164 13.09 -11.91 2.62
CA ILE A 164 13.07 -13.38 2.65
C ILE A 164 14.47 -13.94 2.38
N TYR A 165 15.14 -13.43 1.34
CA TYR A 165 16.50 -13.84 1.02
C TYR A 165 17.50 -13.54 2.15
N ARG A 166 17.48 -12.34 2.70
CA ARG A 166 18.36 -11.93 3.82
C ARG A 166 18.13 -12.79 5.07
N LEU A 167 16.88 -13.15 5.33
CA LEU A 167 16.50 -13.93 6.51
C LEU A 167 16.76 -15.42 6.36
N THR A 168 16.68 -15.99 5.15
CA THR A 168 16.67 -17.45 4.94
C THR A 168 17.70 -17.98 3.94
N GLY A 169 18.34 -17.13 3.17
CA GLY A 169 19.17 -17.50 2.03
C GLY A 169 18.38 -18.03 0.82
N LYS A 170 17.04 -18.00 0.85
CA LYS A 170 16.17 -18.48 -0.22
C LYS A 170 15.44 -17.33 -0.90
N PHE A 171 15.17 -17.46 -2.18
CA PHE A 171 14.35 -16.53 -2.91
C PHE A 171 12.90 -17.02 -2.93
N ALA A 172 11.96 -16.15 -2.64
CA ALA A 172 10.54 -16.37 -2.79
C ALA A 172 9.81 -15.02 -2.89
N THR A 173 8.70 -15.01 -3.61
CA THR A 173 7.72 -13.92 -3.66
C THR A 173 6.32 -14.51 -3.54
N GLU A 174 5.30 -13.66 -3.44
CA GLU A 174 3.92 -14.12 -3.31
C GLU A 174 2.98 -13.38 -4.29
N PRO A 175 1.80 -13.97 -4.61
CA PRO A 175 0.95 -13.45 -5.67
C PRO A 175 0.47 -12.02 -5.49
N SER A 176 0.15 -11.56 -4.28
CA SER A 176 -0.42 -10.23 -4.07
C SER A 176 0.62 -9.12 -4.28
N LEU A 177 1.90 -9.43 -4.06
CA LEU A 177 3.00 -8.51 -4.29
C LEU A 177 3.43 -8.52 -5.77
N VAL A 178 3.67 -9.70 -6.36
CA VAL A 178 4.18 -9.79 -7.73
C VAL A 178 3.16 -9.38 -8.79
N CYS A 179 1.87 -9.42 -8.51
CA CYS A 179 0.83 -9.10 -9.51
C CYS A 179 0.84 -7.63 -9.96
N SER A 180 1.42 -6.71 -9.19
CA SER A 180 1.60 -5.32 -9.60
C SER A 180 2.87 -5.07 -10.41
N SER A 181 3.65 -6.11 -10.68
CA SER A 181 4.93 -5.98 -11.40
C SER A 181 4.78 -5.67 -12.90
N THR A 182 3.63 -5.96 -13.50
CA THR A 182 3.31 -5.97 -14.94
C THR A 182 4.13 -6.97 -15.77
N TYR A 183 4.80 -7.92 -15.14
CA TYR A 183 5.38 -9.12 -15.77
C TYR A 183 4.81 -10.44 -15.22
N TRP A 184 3.66 -10.37 -14.52
CA TRP A 184 2.94 -11.53 -13.97
C TRP A 184 1.57 -11.70 -14.62
N ASP A 185 1.28 -12.90 -15.13
CA ASP A 185 -0.05 -13.28 -15.65
C ASP A 185 -0.95 -13.69 -14.47
N ILE A 186 -1.87 -12.80 -14.13
CA ILE A 186 -2.73 -12.93 -12.95
C ILE A 186 -3.70 -14.11 -13.07
N ILE A 187 -4.09 -14.48 -14.30
CA ILE A 187 -5.05 -15.56 -14.55
C ILE A 187 -4.37 -16.92 -14.57
N ASN A 188 -3.25 -17.04 -15.32
CA ASN A 188 -2.52 -18.29 -15.44
C ASN A 188 -1.53 -18.51 -14.29
N ARG A 189 -1.38 -17.52 -13.38
CA ARG A 189 -0.51 -17.55 -12.19
C ARG A 189 0.91 -17.97 -12.53
N LYS A 190 1.49 -17.29 -13.50
CA LYS A 190 2.86 -17.49 -13.99
C LYS A 190 3.47 -16.19 -14.50
N TYR A 191 4.75 -16.14 -14.64
CA TYR A 191 5.42 -15.02 -15.28
C TYR A 191 4.99 -14.88 -16.74
N TRP A 192 4.77 -13.64 -17.19
CA TRP A 192 4.34 -13.32 -18.56
C TRP A 192 5.55 -13.37 -19.49
N GLN A 193 5.73 -14.52 -20.18
CA GLN A 193 6.94 -14.81 -20.98
C GLN A 193 7.23 -13.75 -22.03
N GLU A 194 6.22 -13.25 -22.76
CA GLU A 194 6.43 -12.23 -23.80
C GLU A 194 6.97 -10.92 -23.22
N MET A 195 6.61 -10.58 -21.98
CA MET A 195 7.17 -9.44 -21.27
C MET A 195 8.61 -9.73 -20.85
N LEU A 196 8.91 -10.91 -20.31
CA LEU A 196 10.27 -11.28 -19.94
C LEU A 196 11.21 -11.26 -21.16
N ASP A 197 10.75 -11.80 -22.31
CA ASP A 197 11.49 -11.78 -23.56
C ASP A 197 11.78 -10.35 -24.04
N TYR A 198 10.81 -9.45 -23.93
CA TYR A 198 10.98 -8.04 -24.29
C TYR A 198 11.95 -7.30 -23.37
N LEU A 199 11.88 -7.56 -22.08
CA LEU A 199 12.83 -7.03 -21.11
C LEU A 199 14.22 -7.65 -21.22
N GLU A 200 14.36 -8.79 -21.93
CA GLU A 200 15.58 -9.62 -22.01
C GLU A 200 16.04 -10.14 -20.65
N ILE A 201 15.07 -10.54 -19.82
CA ILE A 201 15.33 -11.20 -18.53
C ILE A 201 14.79 -12.62 -18.56
N ARG A 202 15.35 -13.48 -17.72
CA ARG A 202 14.92 -14.87 -17.58
C ARG A 202 14.13 -15.05 -16.28
N GLU A 203 13.23 -16.03 -16.25
CA GLU A 203 12.42 -16.34 -15.07
C GLU A 203 13.29 -16.64 -13.85
N GLU A 204 14.47 -17.29 -14.05
CA GLU A 204 15.40 -17.59 -12.95
C GLU A 204 16.03 -16.34 -12.32
N GLN A 205 15.92 -15.18 -12.96
CA GLN A 205 16.36 -13.89 -12.39
C GLN A 205 15.29 -13.26 -11.50
N LEU A 206 14.11 -13.84 -11.43
CA LEU A 206 13.01 -13.45 -10.54
C LEU A 206 12.88 -14.43 -9.37
N ALA A 207 12.16 -14.07 -8.34
CA ALA A 207 11.89 -14.95 -7.22
C ALA A 207 10.79 -15.97 -7.59
N PRO A 208 10.92 -17.27 -7.25
CA PRO A 208 9.84 -18.22 -7.43
C PRO A 208 8.61 -17.81 -6.60
N VAL A 209 7.42 -17.93 -7.21
CA VAL A 209 6.16 -17.52 -6.57
C VAL A 209 5.61 -18.67 -5.75
N VAL A 210 5.30 -18.40 -4.49
CA VAL A 210 4.62 -19.30 -3.55
C VAL A 210 3.42 -18.59 -2.94
N GLU A 211 2.45 -19.33 -2.41
CA GLU A 211 1.27 -18.70 -1.81
C GLU A 211 1.64 -17.85 -0.57
N SER A 212 0.84 -16.82 -0.31
CA SER A 212 0.98 -15.98 0.89
C SER A 212 0.78 -16.81 2.15
N GLY A 213 1.57 -16.53 3.20
CA GLY A 213 1.55 -17.27 4.45
C GLY A 213 2.27 -18.63 4.42
N ASN A 214 2.88 -19.02 3.30
CA ASN A 214 3.64 -20.27 3.20
C ASN A 214 4.99 -20.18 3.91
N VAL A 215 5.35 -21.26 4.57
CA VAL A 215 6.64 -21.41 5.25
C VAL A 215 7.76 -21.52 4.21
N ILE A 216 8.72 -20.60 4.25
CA ILE A 216 9.92 -20.60 3.41
C ILE A 216 11.06 -21.38 4.08
N GLY A 217 11.24 -21.19 5.37
CA GLY A 217 12.31 -21.88 6.11
C GLY A 217 12.53 -21.32 7.48
N LYS A 218 13.63 -21.76 8.08
CA LYS A 218 14.16 -21.17 9.31
C LYS A 218 15.04 -19.98 8.97
N ILE A 219 15.11 -19.07 9.91
CA ILE A 219 16.05 -17.95 9.87
C ILE A 219 17.50 -18.47 9.87
N LEU A 220 18.39 -17.72 9.21
CA LEU A 220 19.82 -18.05 9.20
C LEU A 220 20.45 -17.86 10.58
N PRO A 221 21.41 -18.73 11.00
CA PRO A 221 22.06 -18.61 12.30
C PRO A 221 22.75 -17.26 12.51
N GLU A 222 23.44 -16.74 11.51
CA GLU A 222 24.09 -15.42 11.56
C GLU A 222 23.10 -14.27 11.81
N VAL A 223 21.90 -14.37 11.27
CA VAL A 223 20.84 -13.36 11.51
C VAL A 223 20.28 -13.51 12.93
N THR A 224 20.11 -14.73 13.45
CA THR A 224 19.67 -14.90 14.84
C THR A 224 20.68 -14.36 15.85
N GLU A 225 21.98 -14.50 15.55
CA GLU A 225 23.04 -13.91 16.37
C GLU A 225 22.97 -12.38 16.35
N GLU A 226 22.82 -11.78 15.16
CA GLU A 226 22.68 -10.33 14.97
C GLU A 226 21.44 -9.76 15.71
N LEU A 227 20.30 -10.46 15.64
CA LEU A 227 19.08 -10.10 16.35
C LEU A 227 19.13 -10.37 17.86
N GLY A 228 20.04 -11.24 18.31
CA GLY A 228 20.11 -11.73 19.68
C GLY A 228 18.82 -12.47 20.12
N LEU A 229 18.24 -13.23 19.17
CA LEU A 229 17.06 -14.08 19.36
C LEU A 229 17.46 -15.56 19.37
N GLY A 230 16.48 -16.46 19.54
CA GLY A 230 16.69 -17.91 19.41
C GLY A 230 16.61 -18.36 17.95
N GLU A 231 17.01 -19.62 17.71
CA GLU A 231 17.03 -20.19 16.35
C GLU A 231 15.65 -20.72 15.89
N ASP A 232 14.67 -20.84 16.79
CA ASP A 232 13.35 -21.37 16.44
C ASP A 232 12.43 -20.28 15.84
N ILE A 233 12.94 -19.59 14.79
CA ILE A 233 12.20 -18.59 14.03
C ILE A 233 11.90 -19.17 12.65
N THR A 234 10.61 -19.23 12.32
CA THR A 234 10.10 -19.66 11.02
C THR A 234 9.71 -18.43 10.21
N ILE A 235 10.25 -18.33 9.00
CA ILE A 235 9.95 -17.24 8.07
C ILE A 235 8.87 -17.71 7.10
N CYS A 236 7.82 -16.90 6.95
CA CYS A 236 6.74 -17.12 6.01
C CYS A 236 6.69 -15.98 4.98
N THR A 237 6.16 -16.26 3.80
CA THR A 237 5.72 -15.20 2.87
C THR A 237 4.63 -14.37 3.55
N GLY A 238 4.59 -13.13 3.17
CA GLY A 238 3.61 -12.17 3.67
C GLY A 238 2.59 -11.76 2.62
N ALA A 239 2.44 -10.43 2.44
CA ALA A 239 1.51 -9.87 1.47
C ALA A 239 1.85 -8.41 1.16
N LEU A 240 1.34 -7.92 0.00
CA LEU A 240 1.25 -6.49 -0.29
C LEU A 240 0.57 -5.77 0.89
N ASP A 241 1.10 -4.63 1.32
CA ASP A 241 0.68 -3.88 2.50
C ASP A 241 -0.84 -3.59 2.54
N GLN A 242 -1.43 -3.20 1.42
CA GLN A 242 -2.86 -2.91 1.32
C GLN A 242 -3.71 -4.19 1.51
N ALA A 243 -3.24 -5.31 1.01
CA ALA A 243 -3.88 -6.60 1.16
C ALA A 243 -3.72 -7.15 2.59
N ALA A 244 -2.53 -7.02 3.17
CA ALA A 244 -2.26 -7.37 4.57
C ALA A 244 -3.13 -6.54 5.52
N GLY A 245 -3.24 -5.23 5.29
CA GLY A 245 -4.12 -4.34 6.04
C GLY A 245 -5.60 -4.73 5.93
N ALA A 246 -6.06 -5.13 4.74
CA ALA A 246 -7.41 -5.63 4.54
C ALA A 246 -7.68 -6.90 5.35
N ILE A 247 -6.76 -7.88 5.34
CA ILE A 247 -6.84 -9.08 6.17
C ILE A 247 -6.86 -8.74 7.65
N GLY A 248 -5.96 -7.86 8.10
CA GLY A 248 -5.89 -7.40 9.50
C GLY A 248 -7.19 -6.72 9.97
N ALA A 249 -7.90 -6.06 9.07
CA ALA A 249 -9.24 -5.52 9.32
C ALA A 249 -10.35 -6.58 9.26
N GLY A 250 -10.04 -7.83 8.95
CA GLY A 250 -11.01 -8.91 8.74
C GLY A 250 -11.80 -8.78 7.43
N ASN A 251 -11.30 -8.01 6.47
CA ASN A 251 -11.86 -7.94 5.11
C ASN A 251 -11.36 -9.14 4.30
N ILE A 252 -11.97 -10.30 4.50
CA ILE A 252 -11.51 -11.60 4.01
C ILE A 252 -12.53 -12.35 3.15
N ARG A 253 -13.61 -11.71 2.74
CA ARG A 253 -14.67 -12.34 1.96
C ARG A 253 -15.37 -11.35 1.02
N GLU A 254 -15.95 -11.88 -0.02
CA GLU A 254 -16.73 -11.11 -0.99
C GLU A 254 -17.89 -10.35 -0.33
N GLY A 255 -18.12 -9.13 -0.79
CA GLY A 255 -19.14 -8.21 -0.23
C GLY A 255 -18.65 -7.34 0.92
N MET A 256 -17.43 -7.58 1.42
CA MET A 256 -16.73 -6.67 2.32
C MET A 256 -15.91 -5.67 1.52
N PHE A 257 -15.80 -4.47 2.06
CA PHE A 257 -15.05 -3.39 1.48
C PHE A 257 -14.21 -2.75 2.59
N SER A 258 -12.92 -2.64 2.43
CA SER A 258 -12.11 -1.85 3.35
C SER A 258 -11.64 -0.56 2.70
N GLU A 259 -11.68 0.51 3.47
CA GLU A 259 -11.04 1.77 3.14
C GLU A 259 -9.96 2.10 4.16
N THR A 260 -8.82 2.53 3.69
CA THR A 260 -7.75 3.06 4.54
C THR A 260 -7.58 4.53 4.24
N ILE A 261 -7.92 5.40 5.21
CA ILE A 261 -7.70 6.84 5.08
C ILE A 261 -6.46 7.24 5.87
N GLY A 262 -5.35 7.31 5.17
CA GLY A 262 -4.12 7.95 5.57
C GLY A 262 -3.92 9.24 4.77
N ALA A 263 -2.73 9.47 4.23
CA ALA A 263 -2.50 10.52 3.23
C ALA A 263 -3.34 10.27 1.97
N ALA A 264 -3.37 9.04 1.49
CA ALA A 264 -4.27 8.56 0.46
C ALA A 264 -5.56 7.98 1.05
N LEU A 265 -6.55 7.78 0.19
CA LEU A 265 -7.70 6.92 0.37
C LEU A 265 -7.44 5.67 -0.46
N ALA A 266 -7.19 4.55 0.18
CA ALA A 266 -7.01 3.25 -0.46
C ALA A 266 -8.23 2.38 -0.21
N VAL A 267 -8.63 1.62 -1.22
CA VAL A 267 -9.81 0.75 -1.20
C VAL A 267 -9.38 -0.66 -1.57
N CYS A 268 -9.83 -1.66 -0.79
CA CYS A 268 -9.64 -3.07 -1.10
C CYS A 268 -10.98 -3.80 -1.02
N VAL A 269 -11.27 -4.58 -2.06
CA VAL A 269 -12.51 -5.35 -2.20
C VAL A 269 -12.15 -6.78 -2.63
N PRO A 270 -12.15 -7.75 -1.70
CA PRO A 270 -11.91 -9.14 -2.03
C PRO A 270 -13.01 -9.71 -2.93
N VAL A 271 -12.61 -10.49 -3.93
CA VAL A 271 -13.50 -11.21 -4.84
C VAL A 271 -13.05 -12.67 -4.98
N SER A 272 -14.00 -13.58 -5.10
CA SER A 272 -13.75 -15.03 -5.13
C SER A 272 -13.29 -15.56 -6.50
N ARG A 273 -13.27 -14.72 -7.52
CA ARG A 273 -12.84 -15.03 -8.88
C ARG A 273 -12.27 -13.77 -9.55
N PRO A 274 -11.47 -13.91 -10.61
CA PRO A 274 -11.03 -12.76 -11.36
C PRO A 274 -12.23 -12.06 -12.02
N VAL A 275 -12.40 -10.77 -11.73
CA VAL A 275 -13.44 -9.92 -12.31
C VAL A 275 -12.76 -8.71 -12.90
N PHE A 276 -12.87 -8.55 -14.22
CA PHE A 276 -12.34 -7.40 -14.94
C PHE A 276 -13.43 -6.35 -15.14
N ASP A 277 -13.10 -5.11 -14.89
CA ASP A 277 -13.98 -3.99 -15.20
C ASP A 277 -14.14 -3.83 -16.72
N PRO A 278 -15.36 -3.91 -17.28
CA PRO A 278 -15.57 -3.70 -18.70
C PRO A 278 -15.10 -2.34 -19.21
N ALA A 279 -15.09 -1.33 -18.34
CA ALA A 279 -14.60 0.01 -18.65
C ALA A 279 -13.08 0.14 -18.55
N GLY A 280 -12.37 -0.88 -18.02
CA GLY A 280 -10.91 -0.89 -17.88
C GLY A 280 -10.38 0.15 -16.90
N LYS A 281 -11.14 0.50 -15.87
CA LYS A 281 -10.77 1.55 -14.89
C LYS A 281 -10.36 1.02 -13.52
N MET A 282 -10.84 -0.19 -13.17
CA MET A 282 -10.65 -0.81 -11.86
C MET A 282 -9.60 -1.91 -11.95
N PRO A 283 -8.40 -1.73 -11.38
CA PRO A 283 -7.36 -2.74 -11.44
C PRO A 283 -7.71 -3.96 -10.58
N LEU A 284 -7.27 -5.13 -11.05
CA LEU A 284 -7.40 -6.42 -10.39
C LEU A 284 -6.05 -6.86 -9.85
N PHE A 285 -6.01 -7.27 -8.58
CA PHE A 285 -4.83 -7.81 -7.91
C PHE A 285 -5.11 -9.24 -7.43
N CYS A 286 -4.07 -10.03 -7.18
CA CYS A 286 -4.21 -11.22 -6.35
C CYS A 286 -4.45 -10.81 -4.90
N PHE A 287 -5.23 -11.64 -4.19
CA PHE A 287 -5.44 -11.46 -2.74
C PHE A 287 -4.73 -12.57 -1.97
N PRO A 288 -4.16 -12.29 -0.76
CA PRO A 288 -3.34 -13.27 -0.02
C PRO A 288 -4.09 -14.48 0.54
N LEU A 289 -5.32 -14.70 0.13
CA LEU A 289 -6.08 -15.92 0.41
C LEU A 289 -6.16 -16.74 -0.88
N GLU A 290 -5.88 -18.03 -0.78
CA GLU A 290 -5.80 -18.94 -1.92
C GLU A 290 -7.04 -18.85 -2.83
N GLY A 291 -6.80 -18.65 -4.12
CA GLY A 291 -7.85 -18.53 -5.14
C GLY A 291 -8.64 -17.23 -5.14
N MET A 292 -8.33 -16.29 -4.24
CA MET A 292 -8.98 -14.99 -4.18
C MET A 292 -8.21 -13.89 -4.92
N TYR A 293 -8.96 -12.88 -5.31
CA TYR A 293 -8.46 -11.65 -5.94
C TYR A 293 -9.00 -10.43 -5.18
N MET A 294 -8.53 -9.24 -5.52
CA MET A 294 -9.08 -7.99 -4.99
C MET A 294 -9.13 -6.92 -6.07
N ILE A 295 -10.16 -6.10 -6.02
CA ILE A 295 -10.14 -4.80 -6.68
C ILE A 295 -9.49 -3.83 -5.70
N HIS A 296 -8.43 -3.17 -6.14
CA HIS A 296 -7.72 -2.22 -5.31
C HIS A 296 -7.55 -0.89 -6.05
N THR A 297 -8.01 0.19 -5.42
CA THR A 297 -7.86 1.55 -5.94
C THR A 297 -7.31 2.46 -4.86
N PHE A 298 -6.66 3.53 -5.27
CA PHE A 298 -6.25 4.59 -4.35
C PHE A 298 -6.38 5.96 -5.01
N THR A 299 -6.54 6.98 -4.17
CA THR A 299 -6.65 8.39 -4.59
C THR A 299 -6.22 9.32 -3.45
N ASN A 300 -6.29 10.62 -3.68
CA ASN A 300 -6.11 11.60 -2.61
C ASN A 300 -7.12 11.37 -1.49
N GLY A 301 -6.66 11.30 -0.26
CA GLY A 301 -7.48 11.03 0.92
C GLY A 301 -7.32 12.08 2.00
N GLY A 302 -6.87 11.66 3.18
CA GLY A 302 -6.66 12.53 4.34
C GLY A 302 -5.65 13.66 4.13
N MET A 303 -4.81 13.57 3.10
CA MET A 303 -3.94 14.67 2.68
C MET A 303 -4.74 15.95 2.38
N THR A 304 -5.93 15.82 1.78
CA THR A 304 -6.80 16.97 1.49
C THR A 304 -7.30 17.64 2.77
N GLN A 305 -7.70 16.82 3.76
CA GLN A 305 -8.07 17.31 5.09
C GLN A 305 -6.88 17.97 5.80
N ARG A 306 -5.72 17.31 5.78
CA ARG A 306 -4.48 17.83 6.37
C ARG A 306 -4.06 19.15 5.75
N TRP A 307 -4.06 19.24 4.41
CA TRP A 307 -3.77 20.48 3.69
C TRP A 307 -4.68 21.61 4.15
N PHE A 308 -5.98 21.38 4.27
CA PHE A 308 -6.91 22.41 4.72
C PHE A 308 -6.68 22.80 6.18
N ARG A 309 -6.43 21.85 7.08
CA ARG A 309 -6.04 22.12 8.46
C ARG A 309 -4.82 23.01 8.51
N ASP A 310 -3.74 22.63 7.84
CA ASP A 310 -2.43 23.29 7.90
C ASP A 310 -2.44 24.70 7.27
N LYS A 311 -3.34 24.96 6.33
CA LYS A 311 -3.41 26.24 5.61
C LYS A 311 -4.50 27.18 6.11
N PHE A 312 -5.57 26.67 6.72
CA PHE A 312 -6.76 27.46 7.04
C PHE A 312 -7.24 27.35 8.50
N CYS A 313 -6.69 26.41 9.30
CA CYS A 313 -7.14 26.16 10.67
C CYS A 313 -6.10 26.57 11.72
N ASN A 314 -5.46 27.73 11.55
CA ASN A 314 -4.39 28.19 12.47
C ASN A 314 -4.86 28.31 13.92
N VAL A 315 -6.11 28.70 14.17
CA VAL A 315 -6.65 28.83 15.53
C VAL A 315 -6.72 27.46 16.24
N GLU A 316 -7.21 26.45 15.53
CA GLU A 316 -7.30 25.09 16.05
C GLU A 316 -5.90 24.49 16.28
N MET A 317 -4.95 24.76 15.39
CA MET A 317 -3.56 24.31 15.54
C MET A 317 -2.87 25.00 16.73
N MET A 318 -3.02 26.32 16.89
CA MET A 318 -2.50 27.03 18.06
C MET A 318 -3.14 26.53 19.36
N ALA A 319 -4.44 26.24 19.36
CA ALA A 319 -5.11 25.67 20.52
C ALA A 319 -4.60 24.27 20.87
N GLU A 320 -4.25 23.44 19.90
CA GLU A 320 -3.60 22.15 20.10
C GLU A 320 -2.20 22.31 20.72
N GLU A 321 -1.38 23.22 20.22
CA GLU A 321 -0.06 23.55 20.76
C GLU A 321 -0.14 24.04 22.22
N LEU A 322 -1.21 24.74 22.59
CA LEU A 322 -1.48 25.19 23.95
C LEU A 322 -2.13 24.10 24.85
N GLY A 323 -2.28 22.87 24.35
CA GLY A 323 -2.84 21.76 25.11
C GLY A 323 -4.37 21.79 25.27
N CYS A 324 -5.10 22.58 24.46
CA CYS A 324 -6.55 22.70 24.54
C CYS A 324 -7.31 21.55 23.82
N GLY A 325 -6.60 20.54 23.36
CA GLY A 325 -7.15 19.36 22.66
C GLY A 325 -6.62 19.22 21.24
N ASN A 326 -7.07 18.19 20.52
CA ASN A 326 -6.60 17.90 19.17
C ASN A 326 -7.31 18.79 18.13
N ALA A 327 -6.58 19.35 17.16
CA ALA A 327 -7.12 20.24 16.14
C ALA A 327 -8.17 19.57 15.26
N TYR A 328 -8.00 18.29 14.92
CA TYR A 328 -8.99 17.54 14.14
C TYR A 328 -10.32 17.35 14.87
N ASP A 329 -10.28 17.15 16.21
CA ASP A 329 -11.47 17.03 17.02
C ASP A 329 -12.24 18.37 17.09
N MET A 330 -11.51 19.49 17.21
CA MET A 330 -12.12 20.82 17.21
C MET A 330 -12.78 21.13 15.87
N ILE A 331 -12.12 20.80 14.75
CA ILE A 331 -12.65 20.93 13.41
C ILE A 331 -13.90 20.03 13.23
N SER A 332 -13.83 18.78 13.66
CA SER A 332 -14.95 17.83 13.59
C SER A 332 -16.21 18.37 14.28
N LYS A 333 -16.06 18.95 15.49
CA LYS A 333 -17.17 19.60 16.22
C LYS A 333 -17.79 20.79 15.46
N GLN A 334 -17.02 21.50 14.64
CA GLN A 334 -17.54 22.57 13.80
C GLN A 334 -18.27 22.01 12.58
N VAL A 335 -17.75 20.97 11.97
CA VAL A 335 -18.34 20.24 10.83
C VAL A 335 -19.70 19.63 11.18
N GLU A 336 -19.88 19.12 12.39
CA GLU A 336 -21.15 18.57 12.88
C GLU A 336 -22.32 19.56 12.78
N LYS A 337 -22.03 20.86 12.88
CA LYS A 337 -23.06 21.92 12.85
C LYS A 337 -23.49 22.32 11.45
N VAL A 338 -22.77 21.90 10.43
CA VAL A 338 -23.08 22.20 9.03
C VAL A 338 -24.03 21.13 8.49
N PRO A 339 -25.11 21.49 7.78
CA PRO A 339 -26.05 20.51 7.24
C PRO A 339 -25.42 19.65 6.14
N ALA A 340 -26.02 18.48 5.89
CA ALA A 340 -25.65 17.63 4.75
C ALA A 340 -25.83 18.39 3.43
N GLY A 341 -24.87 18.22 2.50
CA GLY A 341 -24.84 18.96 1.24
C GLY A 341 -24.25 20.37 1.37
N CYS A 342 -23.72 20.75 2.56
CA CYS A 342 -22.96 22.00 2.78
C CYS A 342 -23.66 23.26 2.26
N ASP A 343 -24.99 23.33 2.32
CA ASP A 343 -25.79 24.43 1.74
C ASP A 343 -25.46 24.73 0.26
N GLY A 344 -25.13 23.68 -0.52
CA GLY A 344 -24.79 23.74 -1.94
C GLY A 344 -23.31 23.93 -2.26
N LEU A 345 -22.43 23.97 -1.26
CA LEU A 345 -20.98 23.99 -1.48
C LEU A 345 -20.47 22.60 -1.83
N VAL A 346 -19.85 22.44 -2.98
CA VAL A 346 -19.25 21.19 -3.46
C VAL A 346 -17.73 21.35 -3.61
N MET A 347 -16.98 20.28 -3.30
CA MET A 347 -15.55 20.22 -3.54
C MET A 347 -15.16 19.04 -4.44
N LEU A 348 -14.22 19.28 -5.37
CA LEU A 348 -13.46 18.26 -6.05
C LEU A 348 -12.08 18.15 -5.38
N PRO A 349 -11.74 17.02 -4.72
CA PRO A 349 -10.55 16.94 -3.84
C PRO A 349 -9.24 16.58 -4.57
N HIS A 350 -9.15 16.90 -5.86
CA HIS A 350 -8.06 16.47 -6.74
C HIS A 350 -6.83 17.39 -6.65
N LEU A 351 -6.25 17.57 -5.44
CA LEU A 351 -5.13 18.50 -5.23
C LEU A 351 -3.88 18.13 -6.04
N SER A 352 -3.67 16.84 -6.32
CA SER A 352 -2.53 16.30 -7.07
C SER A 352 -2.98 15.36 -8.21
N GLY A 353 -4.09 15.67 -8.86
CA GLY A 353 -4.72 14.80 -9.86
C GLY A 353 -5.77 13.89 -9.24
N SER A 354 -6.49 13.14 -10.10
CA SER A 354 -7.40 12.05 -9.71
C SER A 354 -6.86 10.72 -10.21
N MET A 355 -7.19 9.65 -9.49
CA MET A 355 -6.89 8.27 -9.83
C MET A 355 -8.17 7.48 -10.03
N ALA A 356 -8.07 6.15 -10.10
CA ALA A 356 -9.22 5.28 -10.32
C ALA A 356 -10.41 5.62 -9.40
N PRO A 357 -11.68 5.50 -9.88
CA PRO A 357 -12.07 5.04 -11.23
C PRO A 357 -11.99 6.12 -12.34
N ASP A 358 -11.66 7.36 -12.01
CA ASP A 358 -11.65 8.48 -12.97
C ASP A 358 -10.26 9.14 -13.01
N SER A 359 -9.29 8.42 -13.58
CA SER A 359 -7.89 8.87 -13.65
C SER A 359 -7.71 10.10 -14.53
N ASN A 360 -7.16 11.17 -13.95
CA ASN A 360 -6.76 12.38 -14.65
C ASN A 360 -5.65 13.11 -13.86
N ALA A 361 -4.41 12.94 -14.28
CA ALA A 361 -3.25 13.58 -13.64
C ALA A 361 -3.28 15.11 -13.66
N LYS A 362 -4.07 15.72 -14.56
CA LYS A 362 -4.20 17.18 -14.71
C LYS A 362 -5.33 17.76 -13.86
N ALA A 363 -6.19 16.94 -13.24
CA ALA A 363 -7.26 17.41 -12.39
C ALA A 363 -6.72 18.24 -11.22
N LYS A 364 -7.47 19.24 -10.79
CA LYS A 364 -7.12 20.13 -9.68
C LYS A 364 -8.29 20.22 -8.71
N GLY A 365 -7.97 20.58 -7.46
CA GLY A 365 -8.98 20.87 -6.45
C GLY A 365 -9.86 22.07 -6.84
N VAL A 366 -11.16 21.94 -6.62
CA VAL A 366 -12.14 23.01 -6.93
C VAL A 366 -13.17 23.08 -5.81
N TYR A 367 -13.49 24.29 -5.36
CA TYR A 367 -14.71 24.57 -4.61
C TYR A 367 -15.70 25.28 -5.52
N PHE A 368 -16.94 24.80 -5.53
CA PHE A 368 -18.00 25.35 -6.35
C PHE A 368 -19.27 25.64 -5.52
N GLY A 369 -19.93 26.76 -5.80
CA GLY A 369 -21.22 27.10 -5.20
C GLY A 369 -21.13 27.84 -3.86
N PHE A 370 -19.98 28.37 -3.45
CA PHE A 370 -19.90 29.14 -2.19
C PHE A 370 -20.51 30.54 -2.30
N THR A 371 -21.09 30.97 -1.19
CA THR A 371 -21.76 32.27 -1.02
C THR A 371 -21.30 32.90 0.30
N LEU A 372 -21.80 34.10 0.62
CA LEU A 372 -21.44 34.82 1.87
C LEU A 372 -21.86 34.08 3.16
N GLN A 373 -22.74 33.10 3.09
CA GLN A 373 -23.16 32.32 4.27
C GLN A 373 -22.17 31.20 4.64
N HIS A 374 -21.31 30.78 3.72
CA HIS A 374 -20.41 29.66 3.94
C HIS A 374 -19.25 30.06 4.86
N THR A 375 -18.98 29.23 5.84
CA THR A 375 -17.90 29.37 6.82
C THR A 375 -16.81 28.34 6.59
N LYS A 376 -15.69 28.47 7.27
CA LYS A 376 -14.60 27.46 7.29
C LYS A 376 -15.12 26.04 7.53
N ALA A 377 -16.13 25.87 8.38
CA ALA A 377 -16.72 24.56 8.67
C ALA A 377 -17.42 23.95 7.44
N HIS A 378 -18.04 24.76 6.59
CA HIS A 378 -18.64 24.29 5.34
C HIS A 378 -17.57 23.79 4.36
N PHE A 379 -16.46 24.53 4.23
CA PHE A 379 -15.35 24.12 3.37
C PHE A 379 -14.74 22.77 3.82
N MET A 380 -14.57 22.57 5.14
CA MET A 380 -14.08 21.29 5.66
C MET A 380 -15.10 20.18 5.49
N ARG A 381 -16.40 20.45 5.73
CA ARG A 381 -17.44 19.45 5.50
C ARG A 381 -17.51 19.04 4.04
N ALA A 382 -17.37 19.98 3.12
CA ALA A 382 -17.31 19.69 1.69
C ALA A 382 -16.13 18.77 1.32
N ILE A 383 -14.98 18.87 2.03
CA ILE A 383 -13.90 17.89 1.89
C ILE A 383 -14.35 16.50 2.36
N TYR A 384 -15.00 16.40 3.53
CA TYR A 384 -15.47 15.13 4.06
C TYR A 384 -16.49 14.46 3.13
N GLU A 385 -17.44 15.25 2.63
CA GLU A 385 -18.44 14.76 1.68
C GLU A 385 -17.83 14.37 0.34
N SER A 386 -16.85 15.12 -0.17
CA SER A 386 -16.20 14.83 -1.45
C SER A 386 -15.50 13.45 -1.45
N LEU A 387 -14.86 13.08 -0.34
CA LEU A 387 -14.24 11.77 -0.19
C LEU A 387 -15.31 10.67 0.00
N GLY A 388 -16.43 10.97 0.62
CA GLY A 388 -17.61 10.11 0.64
C GLY A 388 -18.16 9.84 -0.77
N TYR A 389 -18.21 10.85 -1.62
CA TYR A 389 -18.64 10.70 -3.03
C TYR A 389 -17.62 9.90 -3.85
N ILE A 390 -16.33 10.02 -3.60
CA ILE A 390 -15.31 9.16 -4.24
C ILE A 390 -15.54 7.69 -3.86
N LEU A 391 -15.78 7.39 -2.59
CA LEU A 391 -16.15 6.04 -2.16
C LEU A 391 -17.42 5.56 -2.88
N LYS A 392 -18.44 6.39 -2.99
CA LYS A 392 -19.67 6.07 -3.73
C LYS A 392 -19.39 5.71 -5.17
N ARG A 393 -18.55 6.45 -5.86
CA ARG A 393 -18.14 6.14 -7.24
C ARG A 393 -17.43 4.80 -7.37
N ASN A 394 -16.55 4.46 -6.40
CA ASN A 394 -15.94 3.13 -6.35
C ASN A 394 -17.01 2.04 -6.17
N ILE A 395 -17.95 2.23 -5.24
CA ILE A 395 -19.04 1.28 -4.99
C ILE A 395 -19.95 1.13 -6.22
N ASP A 396 -20.26 2.22 -6.91
CA ASP A 396 -21.07 2.17 -8.14
C ASP A 396 -20.34 1.43 -9.27
N SER A 397 -19.04 1.69 -9.47
CA SER A 397 -18.22 0.94 -10.44
C SER A 397 -18.16 -0.56 -10.10
N LEU A 398 -18.08 -0.91 -8.82
CA LEU A 398 -18.13 -2.31 -8.37
C LEU A 398 -19.49 -2.95 -8.68
N ALA A 399 -20.59 -2.20 -8.46
CA ALA A 399 -21.94 -2.69 -8.78
C ALA A 399 -22.11 -2.96 -10.28
N ASP A 400 -21.54 -2.12 -11.14
CA ASP A 400 -21.49 -2.33 -12.59
C ASP A 400 -20.72 -3.63 -12.98
N MET A 401 -19.75 -4.03 -12.15
CA MET A 401 -19.02 -5.28 -12.27
C MET A 401 -19.76 -6.50 -11.62
N GLY A 402 -20.93 -6.28 -11.03
CA GLY A 402 -21.70 -7.30 -10.31
C GLY A 402 -21.20 -7.57 -8.88
N ILE A 403 -20.38 -6.69 -8.32
CA ILE A 403 -19.85 -6.79 -6.95
C ILE A 403 -20.64 -5.84 -6.05
N TYR A 404 -21.39 -6.38 -5.09
CA TYR A 404 -22.26 -5.60 -4.21
C TYR A 404 -21.66 -5.49 -2.81
N VAL A 405 -21.31 -4.25 -2.43
CA VAL A 405 -20.74 -3.94 -1.12
C VAL A 405 -21.84 -3.97 -0.06
N LYS A 406 -21.63 -4.75 1.00
CA LYS A 406 -22.57 -4.91 2.14
C LYS A 406 -22.12 -4.16 3.38
N GLU A 407 -20.82 -4.03 3.59
CA GLU A 407 -20.23 -3.33 4.73
C GLU A 407 -18.89 -2.69 4.34
N ILE A 408 -18.58 -1.57 4.96
CA ILE A 408 -17.30 -0.87 4.81
C ILE A 408 -16.55 -0.98 6.13
N ARG A 409 -15.30 -1.40 6.08
CA ARG A 409 -14.36 -1.33 7.20
C ARG A 409 -13.39 -0.19 7.02
N SER A 410 -13.45 0.78 7.92
CA SER A 410 -12.64 2.00 7.86
C SER A 410 -11.40 1.87 8.74
N LEU A 411 -10.24 2.14 8.16
CA LEU A 411 -8.92 2.07 8.80
C LEU A 411 -8.17 3.39 8.66
N GLY A 412 -7.02 3.47 9.33
CA GLY A 412 -6.13 4.61 9.31
C GLY A 412 -6.61 5.80 10.14
N GLY A 413 -5.89 6.92 10.07
CA GLY A 413 -6.14 8.09 10.90
C GLY A 413 -7.53 8.71 10.70
N GLY A 414 -8.07 8.68 9.48
CA GLY A 414 -9.39 9.21 9.16
C GLY A 414 -10.54 8.46 9.82
N SER A 415 -10.37 7.16 10.10
CA SER A 415 -11.39 6.34 10.77
C SER A 415 -11.67 6.75 12.23
N LYS A 416 -10.80 7.55 12.84
CA LYS A 416 -10.98 8.08 14.19
C LYS A 416 -12.06 9.16 14.27
N SER A 417 -12.39 9.82 13.14
CA SER A 417 -13.43 10.87 13.10
C SER A 417 -14.82 10.27 12.97
N LYS A 418 -15.58 10.29 14.05
CA LYS A 418 -16.97 9.78 14.08
C LYS A 418 -17.87 10.46 13.07
N ILE A 419 -17.78 11.81 12.95
CA ILE A 419 -18.58 12.56 11.99
C ILE A 419 -18.23 12.23 10.55
N TRP A 420 -16.94 12.03 10.24
CA TRP A 420 -16.54 11.65 8.89
C TRP A 420 -17.03 10.25 8.53
N ASN A 421 -16.94 9.31 9.46
CA ASN A 421 -17.48 7.96 9.29
C ASN A 421 -18.98 7.99 9.05
N GLN A 422 -19.74 8.83 9.81
CA GLN A 422 -21.18 8.99 9.60
C GLN A 422 -21.50 9.59 8.21
N ILE A 423 -20.79 10.63 7.80
CA ILE A 423 -20.94 11.23 6.46
C ILE A 423 -20.71 10.18 5.36
N LYS A 424 -19.67 9.37 5.49
CA LYS A 424 -19.37 8.28 4.53
C LYS A 424 -20.50 7.24 4.52
N ALA A 425 -20.97 6.80 5.68
CA ALA A 425 -22.08 5.85 5.80
C ALA A 425 -23.37 6.39 5.18
N ASP A 426 -23.71 7.66 5.44
CA ASP A 426 -24.91 8.32 4.92
C ASP A 426 -24.87 8.44 3.38
N ILE A 427 -23.73 8.85 2.82
CA ILE A 427 -23.58 8.98 1.35
C ILE A 427 -23.65 7.62 0.67
N ASN A 428 -23.01 6.61 1.24
CA ASN A 428 -22.90 5.30 0.60
C ASN A 428 -24.08 4.39 0.89
N GLN A 429 -24.92 4.71 1.87
CA GLN A 429 -26.04 3.87 2.34
C GLN A 429 -25.61 2.45 2.71
N VAL A 430 -24.40 2.33 3.30
CA VAL A 430 -23.78 1.06 3.70
C VAL A 430 -23.30 1.19 5.15
N THR A 431 -23.43 0.12 5.92
CA THR A 431 -22.88 0.08 7.28
C THR A 431 -21.36 0.28 7.25
N LEU A 432 -20.87 1.23 8.05
CA LEU A 432 -19.45 1.48 8.21
C LEU A 432 -19.02 1.09 9.62
N GLU A 433 -18.03 0.21 9.69
CA GLU A 433 -17.42 -0.26 10.93
C GLU A 433 -15.99 0.24 11.03
N THR A 434 -15.53 0.48 12.24
CA THR A 434 -14.13 0.76 12.52
C THR A 434 -13.51 -0.42 13.25
N VAL A 435 -12.24 -0.71 12.97
CA VAL A 435 -11.51 -1.70 13.75
C VAL A 435 -11.15 -1.13 15.13
N LYS A 436 -11.07 -1.99 16.14
CA LYS A 436 -10.48 -1.58 17.41
C LYS A 436 -9.04 -1.15 17.12
N SER A 437 -8.73 0.11 17.38
CA SER A 437 -7.36 0.58 17.26
C SER A 437 -6.49 -0.24 18.21
N VAL A 438 -5.48 -0.83 17.66
CA VAL A 438 -4.37 -1.43 18.38
C VAL A 438 -3.39 -0.32 18.75
#